data_0d781afd864b501c30c0e1dbe9b10e2c
#
_entry.id   0d781afd864b501c30c0e1dbe9b10e2c
#
_cell.length_a   1.000
_cell.length_b   1.000
_cell.length_c   1.000
_cell.angle_alpha   90.00
_cell.angle_beta   90.00
_cell.angle_gamma   90.00
#
_symmetry.space_group_name_H-M   'P 1'
#
loop_
_entity.id
_entity.type
_entity.pdbx_description
1 polymer ?
#
loop_
_entity_poly.entity_id
_entity_poly.type
_entity_poly.pdbx_seq_one_letter_code
_entity_poly.pdbx_strand_id
1 'polypeptide(L)'
;MSKALLSRRHPERYAVYKKLINSYVWQLLRNNKIASQPLCEDCLANGRVTVAEEVHHRIPVENGRDYNEMRQLAYDFTNLVSLCKACHRARHAPQVVEKEKNNRFGAFFFGDGK
;
A
#
# COMPACT_ATOMS: atom_id res chain seq x y z
N MET A 1 -2.64 -5.26 -8.69
CA MET A 1 -2.47 -4.55 -9.98
C MET A 1 -1.74 -3.26 -9.74
N SER A 2 -0.76 -2.95 -10.57
CA SER A 2 -0.03 -1.69 -10.43
C SER A 2 -0.87 -0.54 -11.00
N LYS A 3 -0.52 0.70 -10.60
CA LYS A 3 -1.22 1.87 -11.12
C LYS A 3 -1.13 1.96 -12.63
N ALA A 4 0.00 1.57 -13.21
CA ALA A 4 0.17 1.60 -14.66
C ALA A 4 -0.79 0.61 -15.33
N LEU A 5 -0.93 -0.59 -14.77
CA LEU A 5 -1.85 -1.57 -15.32
C LEU A 5 -3.30 -1.13 -15.14
N LEU A 6 -3.63 -0.55 -13.99
CA LEU A 6 -4.97 -0.03 -13.76
C LEU A 6 -5.31 1.06 -14.78
N SER A 7 -4.36 1.97 -15.03
CA SER A 7 -4.56 3.05 -15.98
C SER A 7 -4.83 2.53 -17.39
N ARG A 8 -4.12 1.51 -17.82
CA ARG A 8 -4.27 0.97 -19.17
C ARG A 8 -5.51 0.12 -19.36
N ARG A 9 -5.82 -0.71 -18.36
CA ARG A 9 -6.91 -1.69 -18.50
C ARG A 9 -8.26 -1.14 -18.08
N HIS A 10 -8.24 -0.21 -17.13
CA HIS A 10 -9.47 0.31 -16.53
C HIS A 10 -9.35 1.81 -16.34
N PRO A 11 -9.35 2.58 -17.44
CA PRO A 11 -9.15 4.03 -17.33
C PRO A 11 -10.20 4.72 -16.47
N GLU A 12 -11.44 4.23 -16.47
CA GLU A 12 -12.49 4.80 -15.63
C GLU A 12 -12.21 4.56 -14.15
N ARG A 13 -11.69 3.40 -13.80
CA ARG A 13 -11.34 3.08 -12.42
C ARG A 13 -10.13 3.90 -11.97
N TYR A 14 -9.17 4.06 -12.87
CA TYR A 14 -7.98 4.85 -12.56
C TYR A 14 -8.35 6.31 -12.31
N ALA A 15 -9.27 6.85 -13.10
CA ALA A 15 -9.73 8.23 -12.93
C ALA A 15 -10.40 8.42 -11.56
N VAL A 16 -11.23 7.46 -11.14
CA VAL A 16 -11.85 7.47 -9.82
C VAL A 16 -10.79 7.42 -8.73
N TYR A 17 -9.85 6.50 -8.86
CA TYR A 17 -8.76 6.35 -7.90
C TYR A 17 -7.99 7.67 -7.74
N LYS A 18 -7.59 8.28 -8.85
CA LYS A 18 -6.85 9.53 -8.80
C LYS A 18 -7.66 10.64 -8.13
N LYS A 19 -8.94 10.71 -8.44
CA LYS A 19 -9.80 11.71 -7.85
C LYS A 19 -9.87 11.54 -6.34
N LEU A 20 -10.00 10.30 -5.88
CA LEU A 20 -10.10 10.01 -4.45
C LEU A 20 -8.81 10.38 -3.71
N ILE A 21 -7.65 10.00 -4.24
CA ILE A 21 -6.38 10.25 -3.53
C ILE A 21 -5.85 11.67 -3.72
N ASN A 22 -6.46 12.46 -4.59
CA ASN A 22 -6.10 13.87 -4.75
C ASN A 22 -7.07 14.80 -4.04
N SER A 23 -8.02 14.25 -3.29
CA SER A 23 -9.04 15.03 -2.62
C SER A 23 -8.52 15.65 -1.33
N TYR A 24 -9.22 16.67 -0.86
CA TYR A 24 -8.93 17.28 0.44
C TYR A 24 -9.16 16.28 1.57
N VAL A 25 -10.20 15.46 1.45
CA VAL A 25 -10.49 14.42 2.45
C VAL A 25 -9.30 13.49 2.60
N TRP A 26 -8.72 13.04 1.49
CA TRP A 26 -7.55 12.17 1.54
C TRP A 26 -6.37 12.86 2.23
N GLN A 27 -6.14 14.15 1.92
CA GLN A 27 -5.06 14.88 2.57
C GLN A 27 -5.21 14.88 4.09
N LEU A 28 -6.42 15.12 4.58
CA LEU A 28 -6.67 15.12 6.02
C LEU A 28 -6.44 13.74 6.63
N LEU A 29 -6.95 12.70 5.98
CA LEU A 29 -6.80 11.34 6.48
C LEU A 29 -5.34 10.91 6.50
N ARG A 30 -4.63 11.23 5.42
CA ARG A 30 -3.21 10.92 5.32
C ARG A 30 -2.42 11.60 6.44
N ASN A 31 -2.68 12.88 6.64
CA ASN A 31 -1.99 13.63 7.70
C ASN A 31 -2.31 13.08 9.08
N ASN A 32 -3.57 12.72 9.31
CA ASN A 32 -3.98 12.15 10.59
C ASN A 32 -3.34 10.78 10.80
N LYS A 33 -3.22 9.98 9.75
CA LYS A 33 -2.59 8.66 9.88
C LYS A 33 -1.12 8.82 10.26
N ILE A 34 -0.40 9.68 9.58
CA ILE A 34 1.02 9.92 9.89
C ILE A 34 1.18 10.47 11.30
N ALA A 35 0.28 11.37 11.73
CA ALA A 35 0.34 11.92 13.08
C ALA A 35 0.09 10.87 14.15
N SER A 36 -0.83 9.93 13.88
CA SER A 36 -1.17 8.89 14.85
C SER A 36 -0.16 7.75 14.85
N GLN A 37 0.48 7.49 13.71
CA GLN A 37 1.49 6.45 13.57
C GLN A 37 2.66 7.01 12.77
N PRO A 38 3.59 7.72 13.43
CA PRO A 38 4.67 8.39 12.70
C PRO A 38 5.81 7.47 12.29
N LEU A 39 5.80 6.22 12.75
CA LEU A 39 6.86 5.28 12.42
C LEU A 39 6.36 4.25 11.42
N CYS A 40 7.26 3.80 10.55
CA CYS A 40 6.95 2.77 9.56
C CYS A 40 6.50 1.49 10.25
N GLU A 41 5.30 1.04 9.96
CA GLU A 41 4.74 -0.14 10.63
C GLU A 41 5.46 -1.42 10.22
N ASP A 42 5.91 -1.52 8.97
CA ASP A 42 6.66 -2.69 8.52
C ASP A 42 8.03 -2.76 9.18
N CYS A 43 8.70 -1.62 9.33
CA CYS A 43 9.98 -1.60 10.03
C CYS A 43 9.82 -1.98 11.48
N LEU A 44 8.78 -1.46 12.14
CA LEU A 44 8.52 -1.81 13.54
C LEU A 44 8.30 -3.31 13.71
N ALA A 45 7.56 -3.92 12.78
CA ALA A 45 7.34 -5.36 12.82
C ALA A 45 8.63 -6.15 12.72
N ASN A 46 9.68 -5.55 12.15
CA ASN A 46 10.98 -6.17 11.99
C ASN A 46 12.02 -5.65 13.00
N GLY A 47 11.55 -4.97 14.04
CA GLY A 47 12.43 -4.48 15.10
C GLY A 47 13.24 -3.25 14.75
N ARG A 48 12.85 -2.52 13.70
CA ARG A 48 13.54 -1.29 13.30
C ARG A 48 12.67 -0.08 13.54
N VAL A 49 13.31 1.04 13.85
CA VAL A 49 12.61 2.32 14.05
C VAL A 49 12.96 3.21 12.87
N THR A 50 11.98 3.46 12.00
CA THR A 50 12.14 4.28 10.80
C THR A 50 10.93 5.21 10.68
N VAL A 51 11.18 6.47 10.38
CA VAL A 51 10.11 7.45 10.22
C VAL A 51 9.27 7.09 9.00
N ALA A 52 7.95 7.11 9.16
CA ALA A 52 7.04 6.91 8.05
C ALA A 52 6.94 8.20 7.23
N GLU A 53 6.88 8.04 5.91
CA GLU A 53 6.78 9.17 4.99
C GLU A 53 5.58 9.05 4.06
N GLU A 54 5.00 7.86 3.97
CA GLU A 54 3.93 7.59 3.02
C GLU A 54 2.85 6.75 3.69
N VAL A 55 1.66 6.81 3.11
CA VAL A 55 0.53 6.02 3.61
C VAL A 55 0.06 5.09 2.51
N HIS A 56 -0.10 3.83 2.86
CA HIS A 56 -0.46 2.76 1.94
C HIS A 56 -1.83 2.21 2.32
N HIS A 57 -2.59 1.77 1.32
CA HIS A 57 -3.86 1.08 1.56
C HIS A 57 -3.58 -0.41 1.66
N ARG A 58 -4.00 -1.06 2.76
CA ARG A 58 -3.81 -2.51 2.91
C ARG A 58 -4.53 -3.26 1.80
N ILE A 59 -5.81 -2.94 1.63
CA ILE A 59 -6.59 -3.45 0.53
C ILE A 59 -6.59 -2.35 -0.51
N PRO A 60 -6.07 -2.61 -1.72
CA PRO A 60 -5.98 -1.57 -2.74
C PRO A 60 -7.34 -0.99 -3.09
N VAL A 61 -7.38 0.31 -3.32
CA VAL A 61 -8.61 1.00 -3.67
C VAL A 61 -9.24 0.40 -4.92
N GLU A 62 -8.41 -0.02 -5.87
CA GLU A 62 -8.90 -0.61 -7.13
C GLU A 62 -9.60 -1.94 -6.94
N ASN A 63 -9.52 -2.55 -5.76
CA ASN A 63 -10.27 -3.78 -5.47
C ASN A 63 -11.74 -3.52 -5.22
N GLY A 64 -12.14 -2.26 -5.02
CA GLY A 64 -13.55 -1.91 -4.87
C GLY A 64 -14.29 -2.18 -6.16
N ARG A 65 -15.50 -2.73 -6.07
CA ARG A 65 -16.29 -3.11 -7.24
C ARG A 65 -17.01 -1.93 -7.89
N ASP A 66 -17.26 -0.89 -7.12
CA ASP A 66 -17.92 0.32 -7.61
C ASP A 66 -17.35 1.53 -6.87
N TYR A 67 -17.86 2.71 -7.20
CA TYR A 67 -17.37 3.94 -6.63
C TYR A 67 -17.48 3.94 -5.09
N ASN A 68 -18.60 3.46 -4.57
CA ASN A 68 -18.83 3.48 -3.13
C ASN A 68 -17.80 2.60 -2.40
N GLU A 69 -17.53 1.41 -2.93
CA GLU A 69 -16.54 0.52 -2.33
C GLU A 69 -15.13 1.10 -2.46
N MET A 70 -14.81 1.67 -3.62
CA MET A 70 -13.50 2.30 -3.80
C MET A 70 -13.32 3.45 -2.82
N ARG A 71 -14.35 4.25 -2.62
CA ARG A 71 -14.31 5.36 -1.68
C ARG A 71 -14.13 4.86 -0.25
N GLN A 72 -14.83 3.79 0.12
CA GLN A 72 -14.68 3.20 1.44
C GLN A 72 -13.26 2.71 1.67
N LEU A 73 -12.69 2.02 0.70
CA LEU A 73 -11.30 1.54 0.81
C LEU A 73 -10.32 2.69 0.89
N ALA A 74 -10.55 3.75 0.13
CA ALA A 74 -9.66 4.90 0.12
C ALA A 74 -9.68 5.65 1.45
N TYR A 75 -10.86 5.76 2.08
CA TYR A 75 -11.04 6.65 3.24
C TYR A 75 -11.24 5.90 4.56
N ASP A 76 -11.12 4.58 4.56
CA ASP A 76 -11.21 3.79 5.79
C ASP A 76 -9.86 3.90 6.52
N PHE A 77 -9.85 4.60 7.64
CA PHE A 77 -8.63 4.82 8.41
C PHE A 77 -7.96 3.50 8.79
N THR A 78 -8.76 2.46 9.08
CA THR A 78 -8.20 1.16 9.46
C THR A 78 -7.56 0.42 8.29
N ASN A 79 -7.82 0.87 7.07
CA ASN A 79 -7.20 0.32 5.87
C ASN A 79 -5.87 0.99 5.52
N LEU A 80 -5.41 1.92 6.36
CA LEU A 80 -4.20 2.71 6.09
C LEU A 80 -3.02 2.19 6.90
N VAL A 81 -1.85 2.22 6.30
CA VAL A 81 -0.60 1.79 6.92
C VAL A 81 0.43 2.88 6.71
N SER A 82 1.13 3.27 7.79
CA SER A 82 2.23 4.21 7.71
C SER A 82 3.50 3.47 7.31
N LEU A 83 4.16 3.91 6.25
CA LEU A 83 5.34 3.22 5.72
C LEU A 83 6.43 4.21 5.35
N CYS A 84 7.69 3.78 5.48
CA CYS A 84 8.79 4.50 4.86
C CYS A 84 8.78 4.20 3.37
N LYS A 85 9.52 5.00 2.60
CA LYS A 85 9.52 4.85 1.14
C LYS A 85 9.97 3.47 0.70
N ALA A 86 10.99 2.92 1.35
CA ALA A 86 11.50 1.60 0.98
C ALA A 86 10.46 0.51 1.18
N CYS A 87 9.78 0.52 2.33
CA CYS A 87 8.76 -0.48 2.62
C CYS A 87 7.54 -0.31 1.72
N HIS A 88 7.18 0.94 1.40
CA HIS A 88 6.08 1.17 0.49
C HIS A 88 6.38 0.61 -0.90
N ARG A 89 7.60 0.84 -1.40
CA ARG A 89 8.01 0.24 -2.66
C ARG A 89 8.01 -1.28 -2.60
N ALA A 90 8.46 -1.84 -1.49
CA ALA A 90 8.49 -3.30 -1.34
C ALA A 90 7.09 -3.91 -1.44
N ARG A 91 6.09 -3.23 -0.87
CA ARG A 91 4.72 -3.73 -0.94
C ARG A 91 4.14 -3.66 -2.35
N HIS A 92 4.63 -2.72 -3.16
CA HIS A 92 4.17 -2.57 -4.54
C HIS A 92 5.03 -3.33 -5.55
N ALA A 93 6.17 -3.87 -5.11
CA ALA A 93 7.05 -4.60 -6.01
C ALA A 93 6.35 -5.87 -6.50
N PRO A 94 6.59 -6.28 -7.75
CA PRO A 94 6.05 -7.54 -8.24
C PRO A 94 6.58 -8.67 -7.37
N GLN A 95 5.70 -9.59 -6.97
CA GLN A 95 6.13 -10.75 -6.22
C GLN A 95 6.83 -11.70 -7.17
N VAL A 96 8.08 -11.99 -6.90
CA VAL A 96 8.77 -13.05 -7.62
C VAL A 96 8.30 -14.33 -7.00
N VAL A 97 7.71 -15.06 -7.72
CA VAL A 97 7.04 -16.17 -7.15
C VAL A 97 7.97 -17.34 -6.97
N GLU A 98 7.77 -17.00 -6.38
CA GLU A 98 8.08 -17.34 -6.03
C GLU A 98 8.16 -18.42 -6.20
N LYS A 99 8.01 -18.74 -6.63
CA LYS A 99 8.11 -19.04 -6.87
C LYS A 99 8.95 -19.78 -6.93
N GLU A 100 8.83 -19.49 -6.83
CA GLU A 100 9.56 -19.60 -6.59
C GLU A 100 10.28 -20.05 -6.20
N LYS A 101 10.15 -20.38 -6.10
CA LYS A 101 10.84 -20.24 -5.41
C LYS A 101 11.24 -20.54 -4.83
N ASN A 102 10.96 -20.91 -4.68
CA ASN A 102 11.38 -20.75 -3.78
C ASN A 102 11.85 -20.98 -3.39
N ASN A 103 11.76 -21.44 -3.40
CA ASN A 103 12.28 -21.22 -2.57
C ASN A 103 13.00 -21.46 -2.25
N ARG A 104 13.13 -22.16 -2.38
CA ARG A 104 13.88 -21.99 -1.70
C ARG A 104 14.51 -21.63 -1.15
N PHE A 105 14.29 -21.92 -1.25
CA PHE A 105 14.85 -21.16 -0.40
C PHE A 105 14.82 -20.58 0.13
N GLY A 106 14.73 -21.02 0.15
CA GLY A 106 14.65 -20.20 1.13
C GLY A 106 14.71 -19.58 1.43
N ALA A 107 14.64 -20.03 1.27
CA ALA A 107 14.68 -19.20 1.92
C ALA A 107 14.84 -18.55 2.04
N PHE A 108 14.61 -18.94 1.87
CA PHE A 108 14.70 -18.05 2.37
C PHE A 108 14.73 -17.32 2.44
N PHE A 109 14.60 -17.75 2.38
CA PHE A 109 14.56 -16.78 2.86
C PHE A 109 14.54 -16.14 2.99
N PHE A 110 14.38 -16.47 3.04
CA PHE A 110 14.30 -15.54 3.61
C PHE A 110 14.31 -14.92 3.85
N GLY A 111 14.24 -15.47 3.76
CA GLY A 111 14.21 -14.68 4.45
C GLY A 111 14.28 -14.09 4.54
N ASP A 112 14.03 -14.30 4.42
CA ASP A 112 13.93 -13.49 4.77
C ASP A 112 13.84 -12.87 4.86
N GLY A 113 13.53 -13.27 4.91
CA GLY A 113 13.30 -12.56 5.39
C GLY A 113 13.09 -12.35 5.27
N LYS A 114 12.71 -12.64 5.26
CA LYS A 114 12.47 -12.28 5.55
C LYS A 114 12.54 -12.19 5.69
#